data_e81a61892d82ea086b6b0574d07ed18c
#
_entry.id   e81a61892d82ea086b6b0574d07ed18c
#
_cell.length_a   1.000
_cell.length_b   1.000
_cell.length_c   1.000
_cell.angle_alpha   90.00
_cell.angle_beta   90.00
_cell.angle_gamma   90.00
#
_symmetry.space_group_name_H-M   'P 1'
#
loop_
_entity.id
_entity.type
_entity.pdbx_description
1 polymer ?
#
loop_
_entity_poly.entity_id
_entity_poly.type
_entity_poly.pdbx_seq_one_letter_code
_entity_poly.pdbx_strand_id
1 'polypeptide(L)'
;GDMEEKRLHPGLISTLKPAPEEPPYDTFWDEPLPDSFADDLSTKPWAQRNFQLFNDYFFGGPLRDDEEAWRRFRSYYFNCIRNVDHHLGTVLEALHESGQEDNTIIIYTSDHGEMAGAHGISQKGPMMYKENLRVPFTVVHPNIEGGGISKELGSALDIAPTLLSLGGLSPDQITENYPELKGVD
;
A
#
# COMPACT_ATOMS: atom_id res chain seq x y z
N GLY A 1 -11.48 31.31 -16.43
CA GLY A 1 -10.33 30.51 -16.78
C GLY A 1 -10.58 29.10 -16.34
N ASP A 2 -10.42 28.20 -17.25
CA ASP A 2 -10.80 26.80 -17.13
C ASP A 2 -10.13 26.14 -15.94
N MET A 3 -10.88 25.50 -15.09
CA MET A 3 -10.38 24.75 -13.93
C MET A 3 -9.48 23.58 -14.36
N GLU A 4 -9.63 23.09 -15.57
CA GLU A 4 -8.78 22.07 -16.17
C GLU A 4 -7.33 22.52 -16.37
N GLU A 5 -7.11 23.77 -16.81
CA GLU A 5 -5.76 24.34 -16.98
C GLU A 5 -5.01 24.55 -15.66
N LYS A 6 -5.70 24.58 -14.53
CA LYS A 6 -5.10 24.81 -13.20
C LYS A 6 -4.80 23.51 -12.43
N ARG A 7 -5.15 22.35 -12.97
CA ARG A 7 -5.09 21.07 -12.26
C ARG A 7 -3.70 20.55 -11.99
N LEU A 8 -2.76 20.88 -12.82
CA LEU A 8 -1.40 20.37 -12.67
C LEU A 8 -0.42 21.54 -12.62
N HIS A 9 0.37 21.58 -11.57
CA HIS A 9 1.50 22.51 -11.53
C HIS A 9 2.38 22.24 -12.76
N PRO A 10 2.74 23.26 -13.56
CA PRO A 10 3.51 23.08 -14.79
C PRO A 10 4.79 22.25 -14.62
N GLY A 11 5.44 22.37 -13.46
CA GLY A 11 6.60 21.56 -13.11
C GLY A 11 6.31 20.07 -12.87
N LEU A 12 5.08 19.72 -12.47
CA LEU A 12 4.64 18.32 -12.32
C LEU A 12 4.27 17.70 -13.66
N ILE A 13 3.62 18.45 -14.55
CA ILE A 13 3.27 17.97 -15.90
C ILE A 13 4.53 17.54 -16.66
N SER A 14 5.62 18.31 -16.53
CA SER A 14 6.87 18.00 -17.22
C SER A 14 7.55 16.70 -16.73
N THR A 15 7.19 16.20 -15.56
CA THR A 15 7.73 14.96 -14.99
C THR A 15 6.82 13.76 -15.19
N LEU A 16 5.54 13.97 -15.55
CA LEU A 16 4.60 12.89 -15.82
C LEU A 16 4.98 12.18 -17.12
N LYS A 17 5.17 10.88 -17.03
CA LYS A 17 5.33 10.01 -18.19
C LYS A 17 4.05 9.21 -18.38
N PRO A 18 3.67 8.91 -19.63
CA PRO A 18 2.61 7.94 -19.88
C PRO A 18 2.90 6.65 -19.13
N ALA A 19 1.85 6.00 -18.64
CA ALA A 19 2.01 4.67 -18.06
C ALA A 19 2.58 3.71 -19.14
N PRO A 20 3.55 2.86 -18.80
CA PRO A 20 4.07 1.89 -19.74
C PRO A 20 2.94 0.96 -20.24
N GLU A 21 2.89 0.72 -21.54
CA GLU A 21 1.97 -0.24 -22.16
C GLU A 21 2.64 -1.60 -22.46
N GLU A 22 3.92 -1.73 -22.09
CA GLU A 22 4.70 -2.96 -22.24
C GLU A 22 4.60 -3.83 -20.99
N PRO A 23 4.87 -5.16 -21.08
CA PRO A 23 4.94 -5.99 -19.88
C PRO A 23 5.93 -5.43 -18.85
N PRO A 24 5.59 -5.45 -17.56
CA PRO A 24 4.42 -6.07 -16.93
C PRO A 24 3.15 -5.20 -16.86
N TYR A 25 3.08 -4.09 -17.57
CA TYR A 25 2.01 -3.08 -17.43
C TYR A 25 0.95 -3.15 -18.54
N ASP A 26 1.00 -4.15 -19.42
CA ASP A 26 0.21 -4.34 -20.62
C ASP A 26 -1.18 -4.96 -20.39
N THR A 27 -1.47 -5.42 -19.16
CA THR A 27 -2.75 -6.04 -18.87
C THR A 27 -3.76 -4.99 -18.44
N PHE A 28 -4.91 -4.94 -19.12
CA PHE A 28 -6.07 -4.20 -18.62
C PHE A 28 -6.89 -5.10 -17.70
N TRP A 29 -7.02 -4.69 -16.43
CA TRP A 29 -7.83 -5.36 -15.42
C TRP A 29 -9.21 -4.73 -15.40
N ASP A 30 -10.22 -5.44 -15.94
CA ASP A 30 -11.60 -4.96 -15.95
C ASP A 30 -12.29 -5.21 -14.60
N GLU A 31 -11.70 -4.66 -13.55
CA GLU A 31 -12.24 -4.76 -12.20
C GLU A 31 -13.22 -3.60 -11.93
N PRO A 32 -14.35 -3.88 -11.27
CA PRO A 32 -15.30 -2.83 -10.92
C PRO A 32 -14.65 -1.79 -10.01
N LEU A 33 -15.12 -0.55 -10.12
CA LEU A 33 -14.75 0.49 -9.15
C LEU A 33 -15.23 0.09 -7.75
N PRO A 34 -14.53 0.55 -6.68
CA PRO A 34 -14.95 0.27 -5.31
C PRO A 34 -16.40 0.71 -5.06
N ASP A 35 -17.16 -0.03 -4.26
CA ASP A 35 -18.54 0.32 -3.88
C ASP A 35 -18.64 1.73 -3.29
N SER A 36 -17.59 2.19 -2.62
CA SER A 36 -17.49 3.52 -2.05
C SER A 36 -17.04 4.60 -3.03
N PHE A 37 -16.80 4.29 -4.31
CA PHE A 37 -16.30 5.24 -5.31
C PHE A 37 -17.15 6.51 -5.39
N ALA A 38 -18.48 6.34 -5.42
CA ALA A 38 -19.44 7.44 -5.52
C ALA A 38 -19.85 8.05 -4.16
N ASP A 39 -19.09 7.79 -3.07
CA ASP A 39 -19.42 8.30 -1.74
C ASP A 39 -19.52 9.83 -1.73
N ASP A 40 -20.58 10.35 -1.12
CA ASP A 40 -20.78 11.79 -0.95
C ASP A 40 -19.95 12.31 0.22
N LEU A 41 -18.79 12.84 -0.10
CA LEU A 41 -17.90 13.43 0.90
C LEU A 41 -18.41 14.74 1.51
N SER A 42 -19.52 15.32 1.00
CA SER A 42 -20.13 16.50 1.62
C SER A 42 -20.65 16.21 3.01
N THR A 43 -21.00 14.95 3.30
CA THR A 43 -21.48 14.47 4.60
C THR A 43 -20.35 14.12 5.58
N LYS A 44 -19.11 14.13 5.12
CA LYS A 44 -17.93 13.76 5.91
C LYS A 44 -17.27 14.99 6.54
N PRO A 45 -16.37 14.80 7.53
CA PRO A 45 -15.54 15.87 8.05
C PRO A 45 -14.81 16.62 6.94
N TRP A 46 -14.66 17.93 7.11
CA TRP A 46 -14.08 18.81 6.09
C TRP A 46 -12.68 18.35 5.62
N ALA A 47 -11.91 17.71 6.49
CA ALA A 47 -10.58 17.21 6.17
C ALA A 47 -10.59 16.19 5.03
N GLN A 48 -11.59 15.29 5.00
CA GLN A 48 -11.71 14.27 3.94
C GLN A 48 -12.06 14.92 2.59
N ARG A 49 -13.03 15.85 2.59
CA ARG A 49 -13.40 16.59 1.37
C ARG A 49 -12.26 17.48 0.88
N ASN A 50 -11.57 18.17 1.77
CA ASN A 50 -10.44 19.01 1.39
C ASN A 50 -9.25 18.17 0.89
N PHE A 51 -9.03 16.98 1.46
CA PHE A 51 -8.01 16.09 0.95
C PHE A 51 -8.33 15.61 -0.47
N GLN A 52 -9.60 15.31 -0.78
CA GLN A 52 -9.99 14.99 -2.15
C GLN A 52 -9.67 16.14 -3.11
N LEU A 53 -10.06 17.37 -2.77
CA LEU A 53 -9.73 18.54 -3.57
C LEU A 53 -8.21 18.74 -3.72
N PHE A 54 -7.47 18.54 -2.64
CA PHE A 54 -6.01 18.61 -2.66
C PHE A 54 -5.43 17.52 -3.57
N ASN A 55 -5.93 16.30 -3.48
CA ASN A 55 -5.51 15.17 -4.32
C ASN A 55 -5.74 15.50 -5.82
N ASP A 56 -6.93 16.01 -6.17
CA ASP A 56 -7.28 16.39 -7.52
C ASP A 56 -6.38 17.51 -8.07
N TYR A 57 -6.02 18.49 -7.23
CA TYR A 57 -5.21 19.63 -7.66
C TYR A 57 -3.70 19.38 -7.69
N PHE A 58 -3.17 18.60 -6.75
CA PHE A 58 -1.73 18.44 -6.56
C PHE A 58 -1.16 17.15 -7.14
N PHE A 59 -1.91 16.05 -7.05
CA PHE A 59 -1.42 14.75 -7.51
C PHE A 59 -1.93 14.38 -8.91
N GLY A 60 -2.90 15.14 -9.45
CA GLY A 60 -3.37 14.91 -10.81
C GLY A 60 -4.01 13.55 -11.05
N GLY A 61 -4.71 13.03 -10.05
CA GLY A 61 -5.49 11.80 -10.19
C GLY A 61 -6.60 11.91 -11.23
N PRO A 62 -7.24 10.80 -11.60
CA PRO A 62 -8.39 10.83 -12.51
C PRO A 62 -9.50 11.75 -11.98
N LEU A 63 -10.22 12.41 -12.89
CA LEU A 63 -11.42 13.17 -12.52
C LEU A 63 -12.46 12.24 -11.90
N ARG A 64 -13.18 12.72 -10.88
CA ARG A 64 -14.16 11.91 -10.18
C ARG A 64 -15.28 11.38 -11.09
N ASP A 65 -15.62 12.10 -12.14
CA ASP A 65 -16.63 11.75 -13.13
C ASP A 65 -16.07 10.96 -14.32
N ASP A 66 -14.76 10.74 -14.40
CA ASP A 66 -14.12 9.94 -15.44
C ASP A 66 -13.85 8.50 -14.96
N GLU A 67 -14.91 7.68 -14.97
CA GLU A 67 -14.80 6.27 -14.54
C GLU A 67 -13.80 5.48 -15.40
N GLU A 68 -13.65 5.81 -16.67
CA GLU A 68 -12.71 5.11 -17.55
C GLU A 68 -11.26 5.41 -17.16
N ALA A 69 -10.95 6.65 -16.83
CA ALA A 69 -9.63 7.02 -16.31
C ALA A 69 -9.33 6.34 -14.96
N TRP A 70 -10.35 6.19 -14.09
CA TRP A 70 -10.21 5.44 -12.84
C TRP A 70 -9.95 3.96 -13.06
N ARG A 71 -10.61 3.33 -14.02
CA ARG A 71 -10.35 1.92 -14.39
C ARG A 71 -8.93 1.75 -14.94
N ARG A 72 -8.46 2.67 -15.78
CA ARG A 72 -7.06 2.68 -16.25
C ARG A 72 -6.06 2.86 -15.12
N PHE A 73 -6.30 3.80 -14.22
CA PHE A 73 -5.47 4.02 -13.03
C PHE A 73 -5.37 2.74 -12.18
N ARG A 74 -6.49 2.09 -11.89
CA ARG A 74 -6.52 0.83 -11.14
C ARG A 74 -5.79 -0.30 -11.87
N SER A 75 -5.99 -0.41 -13.18
CA SER A 75 -5.28 -1.39 -14.00
C SER A 75 -3.76 -1.20 -13.90
N TYR A 76 -3.30 0.03 -13.99
CA TYR A 76 -1.88 0.34 -13.79
C TYR A 76 -1.40 -0.05 -12.40
N TYR A 77 -2.16 0.27 -11.36
CA TYR A 77 -1.85 -0.10 -9.99
C TYR A 77 -1.76 -1.61 -9.79
N PHE A 78 -2.69 -2.39 -10.34
CA PHE A 78 -2.63 -3.85 -10.29
C PHE A 78 -1.43 -4.42 -11.06
N ASN A 79 -1.06 -3.82 -12.16
CA ASN A 79 0.17 -4.18 -12.86
C ASN A 79 1.43 -3.87 -12.02
N CYS A 80 1.44 -2.78 -11.26
CA CYS A 80 2.51 -2.51 -10.29
C CYS A 80 2.61 -3.60 -9.23
N ILE A 81 1.46 -4.04 -8.66
CA ILE A 81 1.42 -5.14 -7.69
C ILE A 81 1.95 -6.42 -8.33
N ARG A 82 1.50 -6.78 -9.54
CA ARG A 82 2.00 -7.94 -10.28
C ARG A 82 3.51 -7.90 -10.50
N ASN A 83 4.05 -6.72 -10.80
CA ASN A 83 5.49 -6.54 -10.98
C ASN A 83 6.26 -6.73 -9.67
N VAL A 84 5.74 -6.21 -8.55
CA VAL A 84 6.33 -6.43 -7.22
C VAL A 84 6.30 -7.91 -6.86
N ASP A 85 5.19 -8.60 -7.12
CA ASP A 85 5.05 -10.04 -6.88
C ASP A 85 6.10 -10.86 -7.69
N HIS A 86 6.31 -10.50 -8.96
CA HIS A 86 7.37 -11.11 -9.76
C HIS A 86 8.77 -10.91 -9.16
N HIS A 87 9.08 -9.70 -8.69
CA HIS A 87 10.36 -9.44 -8.03
C HIS A 87 10.50 -10.17 -6.69
N LEU A 88 9.41 -10.30 -5.93
CA LEU A 88 9.40 -11.14 -4.73
C LEU A 88 9.76 -12.59 -5.07
N GLY A 89 9.17 -13.15 -6.15
CA GLY A 89 9.53 -14.48 -6.65
C GLY A 89 11.04 -14.62 -6.89
N THR A 90 11.66 -13.62 -7.52
CA THR A 90 13.13 -13.61 -7.76
C THR A 90 13.93 -13.63 -6.45
N VAL A 91 13.49 -12.89 -5.43
CA VAL A 91 14.15 -12.88 -4.10
C VAL A 91 14.02 -14.24 -3.42
N LEU A 92 12.83 -14.87 -3.49
CA LEU A 92 12.59 -16.18 -2.91
C LEU A 92 13.40 -17.27 -3.62
N GLU A 93 13.54 -17.20 -4.95
CA GLU A 93 14.39 -18.11 -5.71
C GLU A 93 15.86 -17.98 -5.31
N ALA A 94 16.39 -16.77 -5.18
CA ALA A 94 17.74 -16.53 -4.70
C ALA A 94 17.95 -17.05 -3.26
N LEU A 95 16.96 -16.92 -2.37
CA LEU A 95 17.00 -17.50 -1.04
C LEU A 95 17.10 -19.02 -1.10
N HIS A 96 16.28 -19.66 -1.94
CA HIS A 96 16.31 -21.10 -2.16
C HIS A 96 17.69 -21.56 -2.66
N GLU A 97 18.20 -20.94 -3.73
CA GLU A 97 19.51 -21.26 -4.30
C GLU A 97 20.67 -21.08 -3.32
N SER A 98 20.53 -20.16 -2.37
CA SER A 98 21.53 -19.94 -1.31
C SER A 98 21.56 -21.05 -0.25
N GLY A 99 20.54 -21.91 -0.18
CA GLY A 99 20.36 -22.93 0.84
C GLY A 99 20.09 -22.37 2.25
N GLN A 100 19.60 -21.13 2.34
CA GLN A 100 19.34 -20.46 3.62
C GLN A 100 17.86 -20.49 4.04
N GLU A 101 16.97 -21.14 3.29
CA GLU A 101 15.53 -21.17 3.56
C GLU A 101 15.20 -21.65 4.98
N ASP A 102 15.86 -22.75 5.41
CA ASP A 102 15.62 -23.35 6.73
C ASP A 102 16.18 -22.51 7.89
N ASN A 103 16.86 -21.41 7.59
CA ASN A 103 17.44 -20.49 8.57
C ASN A 103 17.00 -19.04 8.36
N THR A 104 15.90 -18.82 7.64
CA THR A 104 15.42 -17.47 7.32
C THR A 104 13.95 -17.33 7.70
N ILE A 105 13.64 -16.27 8.42
CA ILE A 105 12.25 -15.85 8.68
C ILE A 105 11.93 -14.77 7.65
N ILE A 106 10.79 -14.93 6.96
CA ILE A 106 10.34 -13.97 5.96
C ILE A 106 9.14 -13.23 6.52
N ILE A 107 9.20 -11.89 6.51
CA ILE A 107 8.07 -11.02 6.84
C ILE A 107 7.75 -10.21 5.60
N TYR A 108 6.52 -10.37 5.10
CA TYR A 108 6.01 -9.59 3.98
C TYR A 108 4.90 -8.67 4.45
N THR A 109 5.08 -7.37 4.22
CA THR A 109 4.11 -6.34 4.62
C THR A 109 4.22 -5.11 3.72
N SER A 110 3.39 -4.11 3.98
CA SER A 110 3.44 -2.78 3.37
C SER A 110 3.40 -1.70 4.45
N ASP A 111 3.91 -0.53 4.15
CA ASP A 111 3.92 0.64 5.04
C ASP A 111 2.51 1.24 5.19
N HIS A 112 1.70 1.24 4.13
CA HIS A 112 0.31 1.71 4.08
C HIS A 112 -0.41 1.08 2.89
N GLY A 113 -1.71 1.25 2.83
CA GLY A 113 -2.52 0.87 1.69
C GLY A 113 -2.62 1.95 0.61
N GLU A 114 -3.55 1.77 -0.31
CA GLU A 114 -3.85 2.64 -1.44
C GLU A 114 -5.37 2.79 -1.56
N MET A 115 -5.85 4.00 -1.72
CA MET A 115 -7.29 4.27 -1.88
C MET A 115 -7.85 3.72 -3.20
N ALA A 116 -7.08 3.78 -4.28
CA ALA A 116 -7.38 3.20 -5.59
C ALA A 116 -8.82 3.44 -6.08
N GLY A 117 -9.32 4.64 -5.87
CA GLY A 117 -10.68 5.05 -6.23
C GLY A 117 -11.71 4.91 -5.11
N ALA A 118 -11.39 4.29 -3.98
CA ALA A 118 -12.30 4.30 -2.84
C ALA A 118 -12.58 5.74 -2.40
N HIS A 119 -13.84 6.06 -2.20
CA HIS A 119 -14.33 7.42 -1.91
C HIS A 119 -13.95 8.48 -2.97
N GLY A 120 -13.67 8.05 -4.21
CA GLY A 120 -13.19 8.90 -5.29
C GLY A 120 -11.82 9.52 -5.02
N ILE A 121 -10.97 8.83 -4.28
CA ILE A 121 -9.63 9.29 -3.87
C ILE A 121 -8.58 8.33 -4.41
N SER A 122 -7.46 8.85 -4.88
CA SER A 122 -6.25 8.09 -5.20
C SER A 122 -5.18 8.28 -4.13
N GLN A 123 -4.20 7.41 -4.13
CA GLN A 123 -3.09 7.41 -3.21
C GLN A 123 -3.51 7.18 -1.74
N LYS A 124 -2.69 7.60 -0.82
CA LYS A 124 -2.91 7.55 0.62
C LYS A 124 -3.27 8.92 1.15
N GLY A 125 -3.91 8.96 2.28
CA GLY A 125 -4.21 10.22 2.95
C GLY A 125 -4.20 10.06 4.47
N PRO A 126 -4.39 11.16 5.20
CA PRO A 126 -4.42 11.12 6.65
C PRO A 126 -5.74 10.56 7.21
N MET A 127 -6.51 9.85 6.38
CA MET A 127 -7.81 9.30 6.74
C MET A 127 -7.69 7.85 7.19
N MET A 128 -8.53 7.50 8.18
CA MET A 128 -8.57 6.17 8.79
C MET A 128 -9.48 5.19 8.00
N TYR A 129 -9.42 5.25 6.67
CA TYR A 129 -10.13 4.28 5.83
C TYR A 129 -9.40 2.92 5.82
N LYS A 130 -10.19 1.85 5.71
CA LYS A 130 -9.64 0.48 5.69
C LYS A 130 -8.64 0.29 4.54
N GLU A 131 -8.85 0.97 3.41
CA GLU A 131 -7.99 0.93 2.24
C GLU A 131 -6.59 1.48 2.53
N ASN A 132 -6.46 2.43 3.44
CA ASN A 132 -5.17 2.95 3.91
C ASN A 132 -4.54 2.10 5.01
N LEU A 133 -5.38 1.56 5.92
CA LEU A 133 -4.90 0.95 7.16
C LEU A 133 -4.67 -0.55 7.06
N ARG A 134 -5.44 -1.24 6.20
CA ARG A 134 -5.31 -2.69 6.04
C ARG A 134 -4.23 -3.01 5.02
N VAL A 135 -3.10 -3.46 5.52
CA VAL A 135 -1.97 -3.92 4.71
C VAL A 135 -1.82 -5.44 4.83
N PRO A 136 -1.20 -6.10 3.85
CA PRO A 136 -0.82 -7.49 4.01
C PRO A 136 0.18 -7.63 5.15
N PHE A 137 0.08 -8.70 5.93
CA PHE A 137 1.07 -9.06 6.92
C PHE A 137 1.20 -10.59 6.93
N THR A 138 2.28 -11.07 6.39
CA THR A 138 2.55 -12.51 6.28
C THR A 138 3.90 -12.81 6.91
N VAL A 139 3.93 -13.83 7.77
CA VAL A 139 5.16 -14.32 8.38
C VAL A 139 5.35 -15.77 7.98
N VAL A 140 6.52 -16.08 7.44
CA VAL A 140 6.98 -17.45 7.20
C VAL A 140 8.13 -17.73 8.12
N HIS A 141 8.00 -18.77 8.94
CA HIS A 141 9.02 -19.16 9.92
C HIS A 141 9.38 -20.63 9.69
N PRO A 142 10.67 -21.00 9.58
CA PRO A 142 11.07 -22.35 9.20
C PRO A 142 10.61 -23.43 10.17
N ASN A 143 10.40 -23.09 11.43
CA ASN A 143 10.00 -24.03 12.48
C ASN A 143 8.51 -23.95 12.86
N ILE A 144 7.69 -23.21 12.12
CA ILE A 144 6.26 -23.07 12.38
C ILE A 144 5.49 -23.55 11.15
N GLU A 145 4.54 -24.46 11.37
CA GLU A 145 3.66 -24.93 10.29
C GLU A 145 2.86 -23.76 9.71
N GLY A 146 2.89 -23.65 8.39
CA GLY A 146 2.22 -22.58 7.66
C GLY A 146 0.70 -22.79 7.54
N GLY A 147 0.03 -21.80 6.92
CA GLY A 147 -1.41 -21.83 6.61
C GLY A 147 -2.32 -21.34 7.74
N GLY A 148 -1.77 -20.94 8.88
CA GLY A 148 -2.53 -20.29 9.96
C GLY A 148 -2.98 -18.88 9.60
N ILE A 149 -4.14 -18.47 10.14
CA ILE A 149 -4.65 -17.08 10.03
C ILE A 149 -4.86 -16.56 11.45
N SER A 150 -4.15 -15.49 11.80
CA SER A 150 -4.42 -14.75 13.03
C SER A 150 -5.53 -13.73 12.80
N LYS A 151 -6.37 -13.52 13.81
CA LYS A 151 -7.40 -12.47 13.87
C LYS A 151 -7.00 -11.34 14.82
N GLU A 152 -5.83 -11.43 15.40
CA GLU A 152 -5.30 -10.39 16.28
C GLU A 152 -4.99 -9.12 15.48
N LEU A 153 -5.08 -7.99 16.15
CA LEU A 153 -4.72 -6.70 15.58
C LEU A 153 -3.21 -6.51 15.71
N GLY A 154 -2.57 -6.26 14.60
CA GLY A 154 -1.16 -5.86 14.54
C GLY A 154 -1.01 -4.44 14.00
N SER A 155 0.11 -3.84 14.30
CA SER A 155 0.49 -2.50 13.85
C SER A 155 1.89 -2.52 13.26
N ALA A 156 2.19 -1.58 12.36
CA ALA A 156 3.56 -1.38 11.89
C ALA A 156 4.54 -1.06 13.05
N LEU A 157 4.04 -0.54 14.17
CA LEU A 157 4.85 -0.30 15.37
C LEU A 157 5.35 -1.59 16.02
N ASP A 158 4.66 -2.71 15.82
CA ASP A 158 5.00 -4.00 16.42
C ASP A 158 6.11 -4.72 15.66
N ILE A 159 6.43 -4.30 14.43
CA ILE A 159 7.44 -4.95 13.59
C ILE A 159 8.83 -4.91 14.25
N ALA A 160 9.25 -3.76 14.73
CA ALA A 160 10.59 -3.61 15.30
C ALA A 160 10.78 -4.45 16.58
N PRO A 161 9.90 -4.38 17.60
CA PRO A 161 10.04 -5.24 18.79
C PRO A 161 9.92 -6.73 18.43
N THR A 162 9.03 -7.12 17.51
CA THR A 162 8.93 -8.49 17.03
C THR A 162 10.23 -8.99 16.39
N LEU A 163 10.87 -8.19 15.54
CA LEU A 163 12.17 -8.54 14.94
C LEU A 163 13.26 -8.72 16.00
N LEU A 164 13.30 -7.87 17.02
CA LEU A 164 14.26 -7.96 18.11
C LEU A 164 14.01 -9.24 18.95
N SER A 165 12.75 -9.57 19.20
CA SER A 165 12.36 -10.79 19.91
C SER A 165 12.73 -12.04 19.11
N LEU A 166 12.45 -12.07 17.81
CA LEU A 166 12.87 -13.14 16.90
C LEU A 166 14.41 -13.25 16.82
N GLY A 167 15.13 -12.14 17.02
CA GLY A 167 16.59 -12.10 17.14
C GLY A 167 17.13 -12.60 18.49
N GLY A 168 16.23 -12.96 19.43
CA GLY A 168 16.57 -13.58 20.71
C GLY A 168 16.63 -12.64 21.91
N LEU A 169 16.20 -11.38 21.76
CA LEU A 169 16.07 -10.47 22.90
C LEU A 169 14.78 -10.75 23.67
N SER A 170 14.83 -10.75 24.99
CA SER A 170 13.62 -10.84 25.81
C SER A 170 12.86 -9.52 25.81
N PRO A 171 11.53 -9.50 26.09
CA PRO A 171 10.76 -8.26 26.22
C PRO A 171 11.35 -7.26 27.22
N ASP A 172 11.91 -7.73 28.33
CA ASP A 172 12.58 -6.88 29.31
C ASP A 172 13.82 -6.21 28.71
N GLN A 173 14.65 -6.97 27.99
CA GLN A 173 15.81 -6.44 27.29
C GLN A 173 15.44 -5.44 26.19
N ILE A 174 14.34 -5.69 25.48
CA ILE A 174 13.84 -4.75 24.47
C ILE A 174 13.41 -3.45 25.14
N THR A 175 12.64 -3.53 26.20
CA THR A 175 12.17 -2.34 26.95
C THR A 175 13.32 -1.54 27.55
N GLU A 176 14.34 -2.20 28.09
CA GLU A 176 15.49 -1.56 28.72
C GLU A 176 16.41 -0.89 27.69
N ASN A 177 16.70 -1.59 26.57
CA ASN A 177 17.67 -1.12 25.57
C ASN A 177 17.05 -0.16 24.53
N TYR A 178 15.73 -0.25 24.31
CA TYR A 178 14.99 0.50 23.28
C TYR A 178 13.69 1.11 23.82
N PRO A 179 13.76 1.97 24.85
CA PRO A 179 12.56 2.51 25.52
C PRO A 179 11.68 3.38 24.62
N GLU A 180 12.20 3.80 23.46
CA GLU A 180 11.44 4.57 22.46
C GLU A 180 10.48 3.72 21.62
N LEU A 181 10.68 2.40 21.56
CA LEU A 181 9.76 1.52 20.84
C LEU A 181 8.39 1.46 21.53
N LYS A 182 7.33 1.62 20.76
CA LYS A 182 5.95 1.69 21.26
C LYS A 182 5.08 0.48 20.91
N GLY A 183 5.58 -0.38 20.04
CA GLY A 183 4.90 -1.62 19.68
C GLY A 183 5.06 -2.71 20.74
N VAL A 184 4.36 -3.81 20.53
CA VAL A 184 4.49 -5.07 21.28
C VAL A 184 5.04 -6.15 20.36
N ASP A 185 5.65 -7.16 20.94
CA ASP A 185 6.17 -8.34 20.23
C ASP A 185 5.16 -9.52 20.21
#